data_75b1a2fc42ad19fc738d545c38d544c6
#
_entry.id   75b1a2fc42ad19fc738d545c38d544c6
#
_cell.length_a   1.000
_cell.length_b   1.000
_cell.length_c   1.000
_cell.angle_alpha   90.00
_cell.angle_beta   90.00
_cell.angle_gamma   90.00
#
_symmetry.space_group_name_H-M   'P 1'
#
loop_
_entity.id
_entity.type
_entity.pdbx_description
1 polymer ?
#
loop_
_entity_poly.entity_id
_entity_poly.type
_entity_poly.pdbx_seq_one_letter_code
_entity_poly.pdbx_strand_id
1 'polypeptide(L)'
;MCLVADHVTVVCVGLRELAIQIAEQFEALGSAIGLRCSVLVGGVDRMQQVLSLGKRPHIVVGTSGRLLDHLTDTKGFSLKKIKYLVLDEADKLLNVEFEKALDDILKEIPKDRKTFLFSVTMTKKVNKLQRACIRNPAKVEAASKYSTVDSLKQEFYFVPADYKDCYLLHVLNERREGMIMIFVRTCESTRLLALTLRNLWFKAKDCNILICTDVASCGLDIQGVDMVINYDIPMNSKDYVHRVGRTARARRSGYAVSLVNQYEAQWFVLIEQLLGKKIDQCKVDTDEIMILKEQVSDAKRIALTKMKDSGGHKKRRKVGDDDDEVEDHAHSKRSKSFKKSNR
;
A
#
# COMPACT_ATOMS: atom_id res chain seq x y z
N MET A 1 -21.64 -27.66 6.22
CA MET A 1 -21.72 -26.87 7.48
C MET A 1 -21.11 -25.51 7.20
N CYS A 2 -21.83 -24.40 7.40
CA CYS A 2 -21.31 -23.06 7.08
C CYS A 2 -20.22 -22.66 8.09
N LEU A 3 -19.06 -22.23 7.62
CA LEU A 3 -17.91 -21.87 8.47
C LEU A 3 -18.03 -20.47 9.08
N VAL A 4 -19.04 -19.70 8.70
CA VAL A 4 -19.22 -18.32 9.15
C VAL A 4 -20.44 -18.21 10.06
N ALA A 5 -20.37 -17.39 11.09
CA ALA A 5 -21.50 -17.15 12.00
C ALA A 5 -22.71 -16.55 11.28
N ASP A 6 -23.91 -16.71 11.85
CA ASP A 6 -25.17 -16.28 11.22
C ASP A 6 -25.32 -14.76 11.04
N HIS A 7 -24.42 -13.96 11.63
CA HIS A 7 -24.45 -12.50 11.58
C HIS A 7 -23.07 -11.94 11.23
N VAL A 8 -22.64 -12.13 10.00
CA VAL A 8 -21.31 -11.70 9.58
C VAL A 8 -21.34 -10.31 9.00
N THR A 9 -20.40 -9.52 9.45
CA THR A 9 -19.97 -8.28 8.79
C THR A 9 -18.79 -8.60 7.89
N VAL A 10 -18.85 -8.18 6.64
CA VAL A 10 -17.70 -8.24 5.72
C VAL A 10 -17.20 -6.83 5.48
N VAL A 11 -15.90 -6.64 5.71
CA VAL A 11 -15.17 -5.41 5.39
C VAL A 11 -14.21 -5.72 4.25
N CYS A 12 -14.41 -5.08 3.10
CA CYS A 12 -13.56 -5.24 1.93
C CYS A 12 -12.72 -3.98 1.74
N VAL A 13 -11.41 -4.16 1.64
CA VAL A 13 -10.42 -3.09 1.46
C VAL A 13 -9.47 -3.40 0.31
N GLY A 14 -8.84 -2.36 -0.23
CA GLY A 14 -7.86 -2.50 -1.31
C GLY A 14 -6.49 -2.97 -0.84
N LEU A 15 -6.15 -2.78 0.44
CA LEU A 15 -4.82 -3.03 0.98
C LEU A 15 -4.83 -4.05 2.12
N ARG A 16 -3.82 -4.87 2.13
CA ARG A 16 -3.57 -5.91 3.12
C ARG A 16 -3.31 -5.34 4.51
N GLU A 17 -2.45 -4.35 4.61
CA GLU A 17 -2.07 -3.69 5.85
C GLU A 17 -3.29 -3.01 6.51
N LEU A 18 -4.13 -2.35 5.70
CA LEU A 18 -5.38 -1.75 6.18
C LEU A 18 -6.36 -2.81 6.71
N ALA A 19 -6.45 -3.97 6.06
CA ALA A 19 -7.28 -5.07 6.55
C ALA A 19 -6.84 -5.54 7.94
N ILE A 20 -5.53 -5.64 8.17
CA ILE A 20 -4.95 -6.04 9.45
C ILE A 20 -5.28 -5.00 10.53
N GLN A 21 -5.03 -3.71 10.27
CA GLN A 21 -5.31 -2.62 11.22
C GLN A 21 -6.81 -2.55 11.59
N ILE A 22 -7.71 -2.69 10.60
CA ILE A 22 -9.15 -2.69 10.87
C ILE A 22 -9.53 -3.88 11.77
N ALA A 23 -8.96 -5.05 11.52
CA ALA A 23 -9.24 -6.23 12.33
C ALA A 23 -8.73 -6.06 13.77
N GLU A 24 -7.54 -5.50 13.98
CA GLU A 24 -6.99 -5.17 15.31
C GLU A 24 -7.92 -4.22 16.07
N GLN A 25 -8.50 -3.20 15.40
CA GLN A 25 -9.46 -2.30 16.02
C GLN A 25 -10.76 -3.03 16.42
N PHE A 26 -11.28 -3.93 15.58
CA PHE A 26 -12.45 -4.73 15.92
C PHE A 26 -12.15 -5.67 17.09
N GLU A 27 -11.00 -6.30 17.15
CA GLU A 27 -10.58 -7.15 18.25
C GLU A 27 -10.43 -6.37 19.57
N ALA A 28 -9.80 -5.19 19.50
CA ALA A 28 -9.64 -4.32 20.66
C ALA A 28 -10.99 -3.86 21.23
N LEU A 29 -11.88 -3.35 20.37
CA LEU A 29 -13.20 -2.88 20.78
C LEU A 29 -14.15 -4.02 21.19
N GLY A 30 -14.00 -5.17 20.56
CA GLY A 30 -14.88 -6.33 20.76
C GLY A 30 -14.42 -7.33 21.82
N SER A 31 -13.25 -7.12 22.43
CA SER A 31 -12.65 -8.07 23.39
C SER A 31 -13.56 -8.41 24.55
N ALA A 32 -14.26 -7.41 25.12
CA ALA A 32 -15.14 -7.58 26.27
C ALA A 32 -16.40 -8.41 25.96
N ILE A 33 -16.83 -8.50 24.69
CA ILE A 33 -18.02 -9.24 24.25
C ILE A 33 -17.66 -10.54 23.50
N GLY A 34 -16.39 -10.93 23.46
CA GLY A 34 -15.94 -12.13 22.78
C GLY A 34 -16.11 -12.06 21.25
N LEU A 35 -15.99 -10.88 20.65
CA LEU A 35 -16.05 -10.69 19.20
C LEU A 35 -14.88 -11.44 18.54
N ARG A 36 -15.18 -12.18 17.48
CA ARG A 36 -14.16 -12.89 16.69
C ARG A 36 -14.05 -12.25 15.32
N CYS A 37 -12.82 -11.86 14.96
CA CYS A 37 -12.48 -11.33 13.65
C CYS A 37 -11.59 -12.31 12.89
N SER A 38 -11.72 -12.38 11.56
CA SER A 38 -10.79 -13.10 10.68
C SER A 38 -10.29 -12.19 9.60
N VAL A 39 -8.99 -12.25 9.33
CA VAL A 39 -8.32 -11.47 8.29
C VAL A 39 -8.02 -12.36 7.10
N LEU A 40 -8.49 -11.96 5.90
CA LEU A 40 -8.30 -12.68 4.65
C LEU A 40 -7.49 -11.82 3.67
N VAL A 41 -6.18 -12.05 3.62
CA VAL A 41 -5.25 -11.22 2.82
C VAL A 41 -4.23 -12.08 2.08
N GLY A 42 -3.73 -11.57 0.95
CA GLY A 42 -2.65 -12.19 0.20
C GLY A 42 -1.32 -12.21 0.98
N GLY A 43 -0.40 -13.11 0.62
CA GLY A 43 0.93 -13.19 1.26
C GLY A 43 0.96 -13.77 2.68
N VAL A 44 -0.19 -14.20 3.21
CA VAL A 44 -0.31 -14.96 4.47
C VAL A 44 -0.77 -16.37 4.13
N ASP A 45 -0.30 -17.35 4.90
CA ASP A 45 -0.65 -18.75 4.70
C ASP A 45 -2.16 -18.95 4.65
N ARG A 46 -2.61 -19.60 3.58
CA ARG A 46 -4.03 -19.87 3.32
C ARG A 46 -4.63 -20.81 4.36
N MET A 47 -3.88 -21.82 4.81
CA MET A 47 -4.37 -22.79 5.79
C MET A 47 -4.68 -22.13 7.13
N GLN A 48 -3.87 -21.19 7.57
CA GLN A 48 -4.13 -20.42 8.80
C GLN A 48 -5.44 -19.62 8.67
N GLN A 49 -5.71 -19.04 7.49
CA GLN A 49 -6.95 -18.33 7.24
C GLN A 49 -8.16 -19.28 7.25
N VAL A 50 -8.04 -20.47 6.67
CA VAL A 50 -9.09 -21.52 6.73
C VAL A 50 -9.38 -21.93 8.18
N LEU A 51 -8.35 -22.13 8.99
CA LEU A 51 -8.50 -22.44 10.42
C LEU A 51 -9.19 -21.30 11.19
N SER A 52 -8.86 -20.05 10.86
CA SER A 52 -9.52 -18.86 11.44
C SER A 52 -11.02 -18.81 11.06
N LEU A 53 -11.36 -19.06 9.81
CA LEU A 53 -12.75 -19.16 9.34
C LEU A 53 -13.51 -20.30 10.02
N GLY A 54 -12.82 -21.41 10.32
CA GLY A 54 -13.39 -22.56 11.06
C GLY A 54 -13.90 -22.20 12.45
N LYS A 55 -13.37 -21.15 13.08
CA LYS A 55 -13.81 -20.61 14.36
C LYS A 55 -15.12 -19.81 14.28
N ARG A 56 -15.73 -19.72 13.10
CA ARG A 56 -16.99 -18.97 12.84
C ARG A 56 -16.87 -17.51 13.30
N PRO A 57 -16.08 -16.68 12.63
CA PRO A 57 -15.92 -15.28 13.00
C PRO A 57 -17.22 -14.50 12.81
N HIS A 58 -17.42 -13.46 13.62
CA HIS A 58 -18.52 -12.51 13.49
C HIS A 58 -18.20 -11.45 12.43
N ILE A 59 -16.91 -11.15 12.24
CA ILE A 59 -16.42 -10.17 11.28
C ILE A 59 -15.33 -10.82 10.41
N VAL A 60 -15.42 -10.58 9.11
CA VAL A 60 -14.38 -10.94 8.14
C VAL A 60 -13.88 -9.67 7.50
N VAL A 61 -12.60 -9.39 7.64
CA VAL A 61 -11.92 -8.26 6.99
C VAL A 61 -10.96 -8.82 5.94
N GLY A 62 -11.00 -8.31 4.72
CA GLY A 62 -10.11 -8.86 3.71
C GLY A 62 -9.96 -8.03 2.46
N THR A 63 -8.96 -8.40 1.66
CA THR A 63 -8.80 -7.90 0.29
C THR A 63 -9.68 -8.67 -0.66
N SER A 64 -10.22 -7.99 -1.69
CA SER A 64 -11.18 -8.57 -2.64
C SER A 64 -10.70 -9.88 -3.29
N GLY A 65 -9.44 -9.94 -3.75
CA GLY A 65 -8.89 -11.16 -4.35
C GLY A 65 -8.89 -12.34 -3.38
N ARG A 66 -8.39 -12.18 -2.15
CA ARG A 66 -8.33 -13.27 -1.17
C ARG A 66 -9.70 -13.67 -0.63
N LEU A 67 -10.64 -12.73 -0.51
CA LEU A 67 -12.04 -13.03 -0.20
C LEU A 67 -12.65 -13.92 -1.29
N LEU A 68 -12.44 -13.57 -2.57
CA LEU A 68 -12.91 -14.38 -3.70
C LEU A 68 -12.27 -15.77 -3.72
N ASP A 69 -10.95 -15.88 -3.51
CA ASP A 69 -10.25 -17.17 -3.42
C ASP A 69 -10.89 -18.10 -2.37
N HIS A 70 -11.22 -17.56 -1.19
CA HIS A 70 -11.88 -18.35 -0.15
C HIS A 70 -13.33 -18.69 -0.50
N LEU A 71 -14.07 -17.80 -1.16
CA LEU A 71 -15.43 -18.10 -1.62
C LEU A 71 -15.47 -19.22 -2.65
N THR A 72 -14.45 -19.28 -3.52
CA THR A 72 -14.37 -20.28 -4.58
C THR A 72 -13.88 -21.63 -4.07
N ASP A 73 -12.82 -21.64 -3.25
CA ASP A 73 -12.05 -22.85 -2.99
C ASP A 73 -12.19 -23.38 -1.56
N THR A 74 -12.67 -22.60 -0.59
CA THR A 74 -12.78 -23.07 0.80
C THR A 74 -14.13 -23.70 1.05
N LYS A 75 -14.14 -25.03 1.15
CA LYS A 75 -15.39 -25.79 1.40
C LYS A 75 -16.09 -25.30 2.67
N GLY A 76 -17.37 -24.97 2.52
CA GLY A 76 -18.22 -24.53 3.63
C GLY A 76 -18.10 -23.03 3.97
N PHE A 77 -17.20 -22.28 3.38
CA PHE A 77 -17.18 -20.82 3.51
C PHE A 77 -18.25 -20.22 2.58
N SER A 78 -19.08 -19.33 3.10
CA SER A 78 -20.15 -18.68 2.35
C SER A 78 -20.51 -17.34 2.98
N LEU A 79 -20.79 -16.35 2.15
CA LEU A 79 -21.24 -15.02 2.57
C LEU A 79 -22.75 -14.82 2.36
N LYS A 80 -23.51 -15.88 2.10
CA LYS A 80 -24.97 -15.82 1.83
C LYS A 80 -25.82 -15.34 3.01
N LYS A 81 -25.25 -15.27 4.21
CA LYS A 81 -25.96 -14.84 5.44
C LYS A 81 -25.43 -13.52 6.01
N ILE A 82 -24.61 -12.77 5.27
CA ILE A 82 -24.10 -11.50 5.78
C ILE A 82 -25.23 -10.48 5.93
N LYS A 83 -25.17 -9.66 6.96
CA LYS A 83 -26.06 -8.54 7.20
C LYS A 83 -25.44 -7.19 6.88
N TYR A 84 -24.14 -7.09 6.97
CA TYR A 84 -23.40 -5.84 6.77
C TYR A 84 -22.26 -6.04 5.79
N LEU A 85 -22.19 -5.16 4.81
CA LEU A 85 -21.04 -5.01 3.90
C LEU A 85 -20.45 -3.63 4.09
N VAL A 86 -19.15 -3.58 4.33
CA VAL A 86 -18.38 -2.34 4.39
C VAL A 86 -17.37 -2.35 3.25
N LEU A 87 -17.39 -1.31 2.42
CA LEU A 87 -16.43 -1.06 1.37
C LEU A 87 -15.64 0.18 1.77
N ASP A 88 -14.40 -0.01 2.21
CA ASP A 88 -13.53 1.08 2.62
C ASP A 88 -12.48 1.35 1.57
N GLU A 89 -12.07 2.62 1.43
CA GLU A 89 -11.22 3.08 0.34
C GLU A 89 -11.76 2.67 -1.05
N ALA A 90 -13.06 2.91 -1.28
CA ALA A 90 -13.77 2.40 -2.47
C ALA A 90 -13.16 2.85 -3.80
N ASP A 91 -12.51 4.01 -3.84
CA ASP A 91 -11.77 4.47 -5.02
C ASP A 91 -10.51 3.63 -5.30
N LYS A 92 -9.91 3.03 -4.30
CA LYS A 92 -8.80 2.09 -4.45
C LYS A 92 -9.26 0.67 -4.78
N LEU A 93 -10.40 0.23 -4.23
CA LEU A 93 -11.03 -1.05 -4.58
C LEU A 93 -11.41 -1.14 -6.07
N LEU A 94 -11.62 -0.01 -6.73
CA LEU A 94 -11.99 0.08 -8.15
C LEU A 94 -10.79 0.21 -9.11
N ASN A 95 -9.58 -0.07 -8.64
CA ASN A 95 -8.46 -0.30 -9.53
C ASN A 95 -8.72 -1.55 -10.38
N VAL A 96 -8.19 -1.54 -11.62
CA VAL A 96 -8.48 -2.54 -12.66
C VAL A 96 -8.31 -3.98 -12.17
N GLU A 97 -7.33 -4.23 -11.29
CA GLU A 97 -7.02 -5.55 -10.74
C GLU A 97 -8.09 -6.08 -9.78
N PHE A 98 -8.80 -5.21 -9.05
CA PHE A 98 -9.74 -5.58 -7.99
C PHE A 98 -11.21 -5.45 -8.39
N GLU A 99 -11.53 -4.70 -9.45
CA GLU A 99 -12.89 -4.41 -9.89
C GLU A 99 -13.67 -5.71 -10.18
N LYS A 100 -13.05 -6.65 -10.92
CA LYS A 100 -13.67 -7.93 -11.27
C LYS A 100 -13.93 -8.81 -10.04
N ALA A 101 -12.94 -8.93 -9.15
CA ALA A 101 -13.09 -9.73 -7.94
C ALA A 101 -14.20 -9.18 -7.03
N LEU A 102 -14.31 -7.86 -6.92
CA LEU A 102 -15.39 -7.21 -6.18
C LEU A 102 -16.77 -7.49 -6.79
N ASP A 103 -16.89 -7.40 -8.12
CA ASP A 103 -18.15 -7.70 -8.83
C ASP A 103 -18.58 -9.16 -8.60
N ASP A 104 -17.65 -10.11 -8.59
CA ASP A 104 -17.95 -11.53 -8.36
C ASP A 104 -18.36 -11.77 -6.89
N ILE A 105 -17.71 -11.13 -5.92
CA ILE A 105 -18.14 -11.16 -4.51
C ILE A 105 -19.57 -10.61 -4.35
N LEU A 106 -19.89 -9.49 -5.02
CA LEU A 106 -21.19 -8.85 -4.92
C LEU A 106 -22.32 -9.73 -5.47
N LYS A 107 -22.06 -10.66 -6.37
CA LYS A 107 -23.02 -11.65 -6.88
C LYS A 107 -23.35 -12.73 -5.84
N GLU A 108 -22.38 -13.08 -5.00
CA GLU A 108 -22.50 -14.17 -4.01
C GLU A 108 -23.16 -13.75 -2.70
N ILE A 109 -23.29 -12.44 -2.44
CA ILE A 109 -23.82 -11.91 -1.18
C ILE A 109 -25.29 -11.49 -1.29
N PRO A 110 -26.08 -11.55 -0.20
CA PRO A 110 -27.51 -11.22 -0.21
C PRO A 110 -27.76 -9.79 -0.69
N LYS A 111 -28.87 -9.60 -1.41
CA LYS A 111 -29.31 -8.25 -1.80
C LYS A 111 -29.91 -7.49 -0.61
N ASP A 112 -30.50 -8.21 0.33
CA ASP A 112 -31.06 -7.66 1.58
C ASP A 112 -29.96 -7.60 2.65
N ARG A 113 -29.13 -6.57 2.55
CA ARG A 113 -28.05 -6.25 3.49
C ARG A 113 -27.94 -4.75 3.66
N LYS A 114 -27.35 -4.30 4.76
CA LYS A 114 -26.90 -2.91 4.91
C LYS A 114 -25.50 -2.76 4.33
N THR A 115 -25.31 -1.79 3.46
CA THR A 115 -24.00 -1.52 2.85
C THR A 115 -23.52 -0.13 3.24
N PHE A 116 -22.26 -0.06 3.68
CA PHE A 116 -21.55 1.19 3.98
C PHE A 116 -20.39 1.33 3.00
N LEU A 117 -20.29 2.48 2.36
CA LEU A 117 -19.25 2.79 1.39
C LEU A 117 -18.53 4.05 1.86
N PHE A 118 -17.22 3.89 2.11
CA PHE A 118 -16.33 4.97 2.47
C PHE A 118 -15.35 5.24 1.33
N SER A 119 -15.18 6.49 0.98
CA SER A 119 -14.25 6.91 -0.06
C SER A 119 -13.88 8.37 0.10
N VAL A 120 -12.61 8.69 -0.11
CA VAL A 120 -12.15 10.09 -0.14
C VAL A 120 -12.62 10.78 -1.42
N THR A 121 -12.80 10.02 -2.52
CA THR A 121 -13.14 10.59 -3.83
C THR A 121 -14.40 9.96 -4.43
N MET A 122 -15.36 10.79 -4.88
CA MET A 122 -16.57 10.34 -5.57
C MET A 122 -16.37 10.38 -7.09
N THR A 123 -15.60 9.42 -7.61
CA THR A 123 -15.37 9.27 -9.06
C THR A 123 -16.61 8.69 -9.78
N LYS A 124 -16.62 8.74 -11.13
CA LYS A 124 -17.67 8.06 -11.92
C LYS A 124 -17.74 6.56 -11.58
N LYS A 125 -16.60 5.90 -11.36
CA LYS A 125 -16.53 4.48 -10.96
C LYS A 125 -17.12 4.25 -9.57
N VAL A 126 -16.75 5.08 -8.57
CA VAL A 126 -17.30 5.00 -7.20
C VAL A 126 -18.81 5.23 -7.20
N ASN A 127 -19.29 6.20 -7.97
CA ASN A 127 -20.74 6.44 -8.13
C ASN A 127 -21.47 5.24 -8.77
N LYS A 128 -20.83 4.56 -9.76
CA LYS A 128 -21.36 3.33 -10.34
C LYS A 128 -21.45 2.21 -9.29
N LEU A 129 -20.39 2.00 -8.52
CA LEU A 129 -20.36 1.03 -7.43
C LEU A 129 -21.42 1.34 -6.36
N GLN A 130 -21.56 2.60 -5.93
CA GLN A 130 -22.57 3.04 -5.00
C GLN A 130 -23.97 2.65 -5.47
N ARG A 131 -24.31 2.94 -6.73
CA ARG A 131 -25.64 2.59 -7.32
C ARG A 131 -25.86 1.07 -7.39
N ALA A 132 -24.79 0.29 -7.62
CA ALA A 132 -24.87 -1.17 -7.68
C ALA A 132 -25.06 -1.80 -6.29
N CYS A 133 -24.49 -1.20 -5.23
CA CYS A 133 -24.41 -1.79 -3.91
C CYS A 133 -25.44 -1.24 -2.90
N ILE A 134 -25.91 -0.01 -3.07
CA ILE A 134 -26.72 0.69 -2.06
C ILE A 134 -28.02 1.18 -2.70
N ARG A 135 -29.14 0.79 -2.10
CA ARG A 135 -30.46 1.30 -2.43
C ARG A 135 -30.75 2.51 -1.56
N ASN A 136 -31.22 3.63 -2.15
CA ASN A 136 -31.53 4.86 -1.44
C ASN A 136 -30.40 5.30 -0.48
N PRO A 137 -29.18 5.64 -0.99
CA PRO A 137 -28.06 5.95 -0.13
C PRO A 137 -28.27 7.25 0.64
N ALA A 138 -28.09 7.20 1.96
CA ALA A 138 -27.85 8.39 2.75
C ALA A 138 -26.39 8.83 2.51
N LYS A 139 -26.20 10.05 2.04
CA LYS A 139 -24.87 10.61 1.78
C LYS A 139 -24.46 11.52 2.90
N VAL A 140 -23.31 11.23 3.49
CA VAL A 140 -22.67 12.07 4.51
C VAL A 140 -21.34 12.55 3.94
N GLU A 141 -21.17 13.85 3.81
CA GLU A 141 -19.94 14.48 3.38
C GLU A 141 -19.26 15.13 4.60
N ALA A 142 -18.08 14.67 4.96
CA ALA A 142 -17.32 15.15 6.11
C ALA A 142 -16.51 16.42 5.79
N ALA A 143 -16.19 16.66 4.53
CA ALA A 143 -15.46 17.83 4.04
C ALA A 143 -15.86 18.17 2.61
N SER A 144 -15.57 19.40 2.17
CA SER A 144 -15.72 19.80 0.77
C SER A 144 -14.81 18.94 -0.13
N LYS A 145 -15.27 18.67 -1.36
CA LYS A 145 -14.53 17.87 -2.34
C LYS A 145 -13.08 18.36 -2.47
N TYR A 146 -12.14 17.45 -2.20
CA TYR A 146 -10.70 17.65 -2.42
C TYR A 146 -10.05 18.81 -1.67
N SER A 147 -10.69 19.36 -0.61
CA SER A 147 -10.01 20.36 0.23
C SER A 147 -8.99 19.68 1.13
N THR A 148 -7.78 20.19 1.09
CA THR A 148 -6.82 19.96 2.18
C THR A 148 -7.28 20.78 3.39
N VAL A 149 -7.05 20.25 4.61
CA VAL A 149 -7.39 21.00 5.84
C VAL A 149 -6.62 22.31 5.91
N ASP A 150 -7.23 23.36 6.45
CA ASP A 150 -6.61 24.70 6.55
C ASP A 150 -5.31 24.70 7.36
N SER A 151 -5.15 23.74 8.26
CA SER A 151 -3.93 23.55 9.06
C SER A 151 -2.76 22.92 8.30
N LEU A 152 -2.92 22.57 7.00
CA LEU A 152 -1.88 22.01 6.16
C LEU A 152 -1.20 23.09 5.33
N LYS A 153 0.04 23.43 5.69
CA LYS A 153 0.91 24.26 4.86
C LYS A 153 1.49 23.43 3.72
N GLN A 154 1.38 23.91 2.47
CA GLN A 154 1.84 23.22 1.27
C GLN A 154 2.77 24.12 0.49
N GLU A 155 3.94 23.57 0.11
CA GLU A 155 4.95 24.31 -0.65
C GLU A 155 5.60 23.35 -1.68
N PHE A 156 6.25 23.91 -2.70
CA PHE A 156 7.03 23.12 -3.63
C PHE A 156 8.34 23.79 -4.01
N TYR A 157 9.31 22.97 -4.37
CA TYR A 157 10.55 23.38 -5.01
C TYR A 157 10.53 22.93 -6.47
N PHE A 158 10.83 23.85 -7.40
CA PHE A 158 11.10 23.45 -8.78
C PHE A 158 12.57 23.11 -8.90
N VAL A 159 12.85 21.83 -9.17
CA VAL A 159 14.21 21.25 -9.06
C VAL A 159 14.64 20.58 -10.34
N PRO A 160 15.89 20.76 -10.82
CA PRO A 160 16.41 19.92 -11.89
C PRO A 160 16.46 18.46 -11.44
N ALA A 161 16.10 17.51 -12.34
CA ALA A 161 15.99 16.10 -12.00
C ALA A 161 17.26 15.51 -11.35
N ASP A 162 18.44 15.93 -11.82
CA ASP A 162 19.74 15.45 -11.33
C ASP A 162 20.10 15.95 -9.93
N TYR A 163 19.45 17.01 -9.45
CA TYR A 163 19.69 17.61 -8.13
C TYR A 163 18.61 17.28 -7.10
N LYS A 164 17.65 16.45 -7.45
CA LYS A 164 16.49 16.13 -6.58
C LYS A 164 16.92 15.59 -5.21
N ASP A 165 17.94 14.73 -5.17
CA ASP A 165 18.51 14.22 -3.91
C ASP A 165 19.15 15.31 -3.06
N CYS A 166 19.79 16.32 -3.67
CA CYS A 166 20.40 17.45 -2.97
C CYS A 166 19.32 18.34 -2.34
N TYR A 167 18.26 18.65 -3.09
CA TYR A 167 17.11 19.41 -2.56
C TYR A 167 16.43 18.65 -1.43
N LEU A 168 16.29 17.32 -1.54
CA LEU A 168 15.76 16.52 -0.45
C LEU A 168 16.63 16.68 0.81
N LEU A 169 17.95 16.55 0.68
CA LEU A 169 18.86 16.70 1.81
C LEU A 169 18.79 18.09 2.43
N HIS A 170 18.67 19.15 1.60
CA HIS A 170 18.48 20.52 2.07
C HIS A 170 17.20 20.64 2.92
N VAL A 171 16.05 20.21 2.41
CA VAL A 171 14.75 20.22 3.13
C VAL A 171 14.83 19.44 4.45
N LEU A 172 15.49 18.29 4.45
CA LEU A 172 15.66 17.48 5.64
C LEU A 172 16.61 18.13 6.66
N ASN A 173 17.63 18.89 6.22
CA ASN A 173 18.53 19.63 7.10
C ASN A 173 17.84 20.84 7.76
N GLU A 174 16.94 21.51 7.05
CA GLU A 174 16.18 22.63 7.61
C GLU A 174 15.14 22.20 8.65
N ARG A 175 14.59 20.97 8.50
CA ARG A 175 13.48 20.48 9.32
C ARG A 175 13.78 19.08 9.85
N ARG A 176 14.62 19.03 10.88
CA ARG A 176 15.10 17.76 11.47
C ARG A 176 14.16 17.14 12.49
N GLU A 177 13.17 17.90 12.97
CA GLU A 177 12.31 17.47 14.07
C GLU A 177 11.03 16.79 13.56
N GLY A 178 10.57 15.77 14.31
CA GLY A 178 9.33 15.09 14.06
C GLY A 178 9.41 13.88 13.11
N MET A 179 8.27 13.28 12.82
CA MET A 179 8.14 12.15 11.89
C MET A 179 7.92 12.66 10.46
N ILE A 180 8.78 12.23 9.54
CA ILE A 180 8.76 12.62 8.14
C ILE A 180 8.39 11.42 7.28
N MET A 181 7.40 11.59 6.39
CA MET A 181 7.09 10.60 5.35
C MET A 181 7.56 11.10 3.99
N ILE A 182 8.34 10.28 3.28
CA ILE A 182 8.84 10.58 1.94
C ILE A 182 8.21 9.61 0.94
N PHE A 183 7.44 10.16 0.00
CA PHE A 183 6.78 9.37 -1.03
C PHE A 183 7.62 9.29 -2.30
N VAL A 184 7.92 8.06 -2.72
CA VAL A 184 8.71 7.70 -3.90
C VAL A 184 7.88 6.79 -4.80
N ARG A 185 8.13 6.82 -6.11
CA ARG A 185 7.29 6.13 -7.10
C ARG A 185 7.40 4.60 -7.05
N THR A 186 8.61 4.05 -6.84
CA THR A 186 8.86 2.61 -6.92
C THR A 186 9.53 2.05 -5.66
N CYS A 187 9.32 0.76 -5.40
CA CYS A 187 10.00 0.08 -4.29
C CYS A 187 11.54 0.07 -4.44
N GLU A 188 12.04 0.02 -5.67
CA GLU A 188 13.47 0.07 -5.93
C GLU A 188 14.06 1.45 -5.60
N SER A 189 13.39 2.53 -6.05
CA SER A 189 13.77 3.90 -5.70
C SER A 189 13.66 4.15 -4.19
N THR A 190 12.64 3.60 -3.52
CA THR A 190 12.48 3.66 -2.05
C THR A 190 13.70 3.04 -1.36
N ARG A 191 14.12 1.86 -1.80
CA ARG A 191 15.29 1.18 -1.24
C ARG A 191 16.59 1.95 -1.49
N LEU A 192 16.78 2.45 -2.71
CA LEU A 192 17.96 3.25 -3.06
C LEU A 192 18.03 4.52 -2.20
N LEU A 193 16.93 5.25 -2.11
CA LEU A 193 16.87 6.48 -1.33
C LEU A 193 17.12 6.22 0.17
N ALA A 194 16.53 5.15 0.72
CA ALA A 194 16.76 4.75 2.11
C ALA A 194 18.24 4.45 2.39
N LEU A 195 18.92 3.73 1.51
CA LEU A 195 20.35 3.46 1.63
C LEU A 195 21.20 4.72 1.45
N THR A 196 20.82 5.61 0.54
CA THR A 196 21.51 6.88 0.33
C THR A 196 21.42 7.77 1.56
N LEU A 197 20.21 7.99 2.10
CA LEU A 197 20.03 8.79 3.31
C LEU A 197 20.71 8.17 4.52
N ARG A 198 20.71 6.84 4.65
CA ARG A 198 21.44 6.16 5.71
C ARG A 198 22.95 6.38 5.62
N ASN A 199 23.52 6.45 4.43
CA ASN A 199 24.94 6.75 4.26
C ASN A 199 25.26 8.22 4.57
N LEU A 200 24.33 9.15 4.28
CA LEU A 200 24.47 10.58 4.58
C LEU A 200 24.36 10.85 6.09
N TRP A 201 23.50 10.13 6.80
CA TRP A 201 23.13 10.41 8.18
C TRP A 201 23.53 9.34 9.20
N PHE A 202 24.61 8.65 8.95
CA PHE A 202 25.11 7.63 9.88
C PHE A 202 25.32 8.13 11.34
N LYS A 203 25.32 9.45 11.58
CA LYS A 203 25.52 10.08 12.90
C LYS A 203 24.28 10.73 13.50
N ALA A 204 23.17 10.84 12.77
CA ALA A 204 21.96 11.49 13.29
C ALA A 204 21.00 10.46 13.90
N LYS A 205 20.99 10.38 15.23
CA LYS A 205 20.13 9.47 15.99
C LYS A 205 18.66 9.92 16.08
N ASP A 206 18.29 11.08 15.54
CA ASP A 206 17.09 11.79 15.98
C ASP A 206 16.03 12.04 14.88
N CYS A 207 16.12 11.40 13.70
CA CYS A 207 15.13 11.60 12.65
C CYS A 207 14.31 10.32 12.39
N ASN A 208 13.01 10.39 12.62
CA ASN A 208 12.05 9.35 12.24
C ASN A 208 11.60 9.58 10.80
N ILE A 209 12.31 8.98 9.83
CA ILE A 209 11.97 9.09 8.41
C ILE A 209 11.41 7.77 7.91
N LEU A 210 10.21 7.80 7.38
CA LEU A 210 9.59 6.69 6.66
C LEU A 210 9.62 6.97 5.15
N ILE A 211 10.38 6.20 4.40
CA ILE A 211 10.38 6.26 2.94
C ILE A 211 9.46 5.17 2.40
N CYS A 212 8.49 5.54 1.58
CA CYS A 212 7.42 4.65 1.16
C CYS A 212 6.93 4.95 -0.26
N THR A 213 6.16 4.03 -0.80
CA THR A 213 5.38 4.21 -2.02
C THR A 213 3.94 4.58 -1.70
N ASP A 214 3.10 4.77 -2.72
CA ASP A 214 1.67 5.08 -2.56
C ASP A 214 0.87 4.03 -1.78
N VAL A 215 1.40 2.85 -1.56
CA VAL A 215 0.80 1.84 -0.66
C VAL A 215 0.59 2.43 0.74
N ALA A 216 1.55 3.19 1.26
CA ALA A 216 1.43 3.83 2.58
C ALA A 216 0.51 5.08 2.58
N SER A 217 0.07 5.56 1.41
CA SER A 217 -0.89 6.66 1.32
C SER A 217 -2.34 6.23 1.54
N CYS A 218 -2.62 4.93 1.56
CA CYS A 218 -3.97 4.39 1.59
C CYS A 218 -4.33 3.95 3.01
N GLY A 219 -5.22 4.69 3.67
CA GLY A 219 -5.92 4.31 4.89
C GLY A 219 -5.10 3.93 6.11
N LEU A 220 -3.81 3.65 5.97
CA LEU A 220 -2.96 3.24 7.09
C LEU A 220 -2.92 4.33 8.17
N ASP A 221 -3.17 3.94 9.41
CA ASP A 221 -3.01 4.82 10.56
C ASP A 221 -1.54 4.90 10.97
N ILE A 222 -0.82 5.81 10.31
CA ILE A 222 0.53 6.18 10.69
C ILE A 222 0.40 7.46 11.53
N GLN A 223 0.63 7.29 12.83
CA GLN A 223 0.43 8.38 13.79
C GLN A 223 1.63 9.33 13.82
N GLY A 224 1.36 10.60 14.12
CA GLY A 224 2.40 11.57 14.43
C GLY A 224 3.23 12.05 13.25
N VAL A 225 2.72 11.96 12.01
CA VAL A 225 3.44 12.48 10.84
C VAL A 225 3.35 14.01 10.83
N ASP A 226 4.48 14.67 11.00
CA ASP A 226 4.59 16.14 11.04
C ASP A 226 4.83 16.71 9.64
N MET A 227 5.58 15.99 8.79
CA MET A 227 5.90 16.41 7.44
C MET A 227 5.73 15.30 6.41
N VAL A 228 5.16 15.65 5.26
CA VAL A 228 5.09 14.80 4.07
C VAL A 228 5.95 15.40 2.96
N ILE A 229 6.86 14.62 2.39
CA ILE A 229 7.66 15.02 1.23
C ILE A 229 7.23 14.18 0.03
N ASN A 230 6.69 14.81 -1.01
CA ASN A 230 6.52 14.17 -2.31
C ASN A 230 7.85 14.28 -3.07
N TYR A 231 8.72 13.30 -2.87
CA TYR A 231 9.97 13.20 -3.61
C TYR A 231 9.67 12.97 -5.10
N ASP A 232 8.80 12.03 -5.45
CA ASP A 232 8.21 11.90 -6.77
C ASP A 232 6.77 12.38 -6.78
N ILE A 233 6.41 13.21 -7.76
CA ILE A 233 5.05 13.68 -7.92
C ILE A 233 4.15 12.54 -8.39
N PRO A 234 2.98 12.33 -7.76
CA PRO A 234 2.07 11.28 -8.17
C PRO A 234 1.46 11.59 -9.55
N MET A 235 1.37 10.55 -10.38
CA MET A 235 0.78 10.68 -11.72
C MET A 235 -0.74 10.93 -11.66
N ASN A 236 -1.39 10.49 -10.59
CA ASN A 236 -2.80 10.76 -10.33
C ASN A 236 -2.92 11.83 -9.24
N SER A 237 -3.54 12.95 -9.57
CA SER A 237 -3.69 14.07 -8.65
C SER A 237 -4.43 13.75 -7.34
N LYS A 238 -5.27 12.70 -7.31
CA LYS A 238 -5.96 12.24 -6.10
C LYS A 238 -5.01 11.60 -5.10
N ASP A 239 -3.97 10.91 -5.59
CA ASP A 239 -2.98 10.29 -4.72
C ASP A 239 -2.20 11.35 -3.94
N TYR A 240 -2.06 12.57 -4.49
CA TYR A 240 -1.53 13.71 -3.75
C TYR A 240 -2.34 14.00 -2.47
N VAL A 241 -3.66 14.06 -2.58
CA VAL A 241 -4.55 14.30 -1.42
C VAL A 241 -4.38 13.20 -0.37
N HIS A 242 -4.31 11.95 -0.80
CA HIS A 242 -4.06 10.80 0.10
C HIS A 242 -2.70 10.87 0.80
N ARG A 243 -1.65 11.30 0.07
CA ARG A 243 -0.30 11.45 0.62
C ARG A 243 -0.23 12.56 1.66
N VAL A 244 -0.67 13.77 1.30
CA VAL A 244 -0.60 14.93 2.22
C VAL A 244 -1.59 14.79 3.38
N GLY A 245 -2.65 14.02 3.20
CA GLY A 245 -3.56 13.64 4.27
C GLY A 245 -2.97 12.66 5.31
N ARG A 246 -1.67 12.30 5.21
CA ARG A 246 -0.96 11.59 6.28
C ARG A 246 -0.54 12.54 7.40
N THR A 247 -0.34 13.80 7.12
CA THR A 247 -0.11 14.85 8.13
C THR A 247 -1.36 15.71 8.37
N ALA A 248 -1.28 16.69 9.24
CA ALA A 248 -2.38 17.58 9.65
C ALA A 248 -3.64 16.83 10.14
N ARG A 249 -3.47 15.70 10.81
CA ARG A 249 -4.56 14.90 11.40
C ARG A 249 -4.87 15.34 12.84
N ALA A 250 -6.09 15.03 13.29
CA ALA A 250 -6.53 15.28 14.67
C ALA A 250 -6.32 16.72 15.15
N ARG A 251 -6.60 17.72 14.30
CA ARG A 251 -6.43 19.17 14.56
C ARG A 251 -4.98 19.62 14.78
N ARG A 252 -3.99 18.82 14.38
CA ARG A 252 -2.59 19.25 14.36
C ARG A 252 -2.28 20.00 13.07
N SER A 253 -1.32 20.93 13.15
CA SER A 253 -0.73 21.52 11.95
C SER A 253 0.13 20.50 11.24
N GLY A 254 0.18 20.56 9.91
CA GLY A 254 1.01 19.70 9.08
C GLY A 254 1.73 20.49 8.00
N TYR A 255 2.79 19.89 7.48
CA TYR A 255 3.57 20.49 6.41
C TYR A 255 3.78 19.49 5.27
N ALA A 256 3.58 19.94 4.03
CA ALA A 256 3.77 19.13 2.85
C ALA A 256 4.68 19.85 1.84
N VAL A 257 5.73 19.19 1.40
CA VAL A 257 6.67 19.68 0.39
C VAL A 257 6.68 18.78 -0.83
N SER A 258 6.72 19.38 -2.02
CA SER A 258 6.81 18.67 -3.28
C SER A 258 8.08 19.04 -4.05
N LEU A 259 8.88 18.06 -4.44
CA LEU A 259 10.06 18.27 -5.29
C LEU A 259 9.68 18.03 -6.75
N VAL A 260 9.35 19.11 -7.46
CA VAL A 260 8.81 19.05 -8.84
C VAL A 260 9.93 19.23 -9.82
N ASN A 261 10.18 18.25 -10.69
CA ASN A 261 11.14 18.40 -11.78
C ASN A 261 10.45 18.70 -13.13
N GLN A 262 11.24 18.99 -14.15
CA GLN A 262 10.74 19.38 -15.47
C GLN A 262 9.85 18.28 -16.14
N TYR A 263 10.05 17.01 -15.78
CA TYR A 263 9.27 15.89 -16.33
C TYR A 263 7.94 15.67 -15.59
N GLU A 264 7.83 16.20 -14.38
CA GLU A 264 6.68 16.02 -13.48
C GLU A 264 5.75 17.24 -13.44
N ALA A 265 6.16 18.36 -14.04
CA ALA A 265 5.43 19.62 -14.01
C ALA A 265 3.96 19.48 -14.48
N GLN A 266 3.71 18.68 -15.52
CA GLN A 266 2.34 18.43 -16.01
C GLN A 266 1.44 17.77 -14.96
N TRP A 267 1.94 16.84 -14.15
CA TRP A 267 1.16 16.19 -13.09
C TRP A 267 0.93 17.16 -11.93
N PHE A 268 1.92 18.01 -11.63
CA PHE A 268 1.80 19.02 -10.59
C PHE A 268 0.72 20.07 -10.92
N VAL A 269 0.64 20.51 -12.17
CA VAL A 269 -0.45 21.40 -12.65
C VAL A 269 -1.83 20.75 -12.45
N LEU A 270 -1.97 19.45 -12.74
CA LEU A 270 -3.23 18.72 -12.49
C LEU A 270 -3.57 18.64 -11.00
N ILE A 271 -2.58 18.58 -10.11
CA ILE A 271 -2.78 18.65 -8.66
C ILE A 271 -3.33 20.02 -8.26
N GLU A 272 -2.73 21.13 -8.71
CA GLU A 272 -3.22 22.46 -8.43
C GLU A 272 -4.65 22.69 -8.95
N GLN A 273 -4.96 22.18 -10.15
CA GLN A 273 -6.32 22.22 -10.71
C GLN A 273 -7.31 21.44 -9.84
N LEU A 274 -6.93 20.27 -9.33
CA LEU A 274 -7.77 19.46 -8.44
C LEU A 274 -8.04 20.20 -7.13
N LEU A 275 -7.01 20.85 -6.55
CA LEU A 275 -7.10 21.60 -5.30
C LEU A 275 -7.83 22.94 -5.45
N GLY A 276 -7.95 23.45 -6.67
CA GLY A 276 -8.54 24.76 -6.96
C GLY A 276 -7.70 25.93 -6.43
N LYS A 277 -6.42 25.70 -6.10
CA LYS A 277 -5.50 26.73 -5.59
C LYS A 277 -4.09 26.50 -6.10
N LYS A 278 -3.30 27.57 -6.18
CA LYS A 278 -1.86 27.48 -6.42
C LYS A 278 -1.13 27.13 -5.14
N ILE A 279 -0.05 26.38 -5.28
CA ILE A 279 0.85 26.01 -4.18
C ILE A 279 2.05 26.96 -4.25
N ASP A 280 2.50 27.46 -3.10
CA ASP A 280 3.58 28.42 -3.02
C ASP A 280 4.93 27.79 -3.38
N GLN A 281 5.69 28.49 -4.22
CA GLN A 281 7.03 28.04 -4.61
C GLN A 281 8.08 28.55 -3.62
N CYS A 282 8.83 27.60 -3.05
CA CYS A 282 10.04 27.93 -2.28
C CYS A 282 11.21 28.24 -3.21
N LYS A 283 11.99 29.24 -2.83
CA LYS A 283 13.26 29.59 -3.49
C LYS A 283 14.40 29.20 -2.57
N VAL A 284 15.45 28.62 -3.14
CA VAL A 284 16.69 28.26 -2.47
C VAL A 284 17.84 28.80 -3.29
N ASP A 285 18.91 29.20 -2.63
CA ASP A 285 20.13 29.55 -3.31
C ASP A 285 20.76 28.30 -3.96
N THR A 286 21.05 28.42 -5.24
CA THR A 286 21.64 27.33 -6.01
C THR A 286 23.00 26.92 -5.44
N ASP A 287 23.78 27.84 -4.89
CA ASP A 287 25.09 27.58 -4.34
C ASP A 287 25.02 26.69 -3.09
N GLU A 288 24.00 26.86 -2.23
CA GLU A 288 23.75 25.98 -1.08
C GLU A 288 23.49 24.54 -1.51
N ILE A 289 22.73 24.36 -2.60
CA ILE A 289 22.44 23.03 -3.15
C ILE A 289 23.67 22.38 -3.78
N MET A 290 24.51 23.20 -4.45
CA MET A 290 25.72 22.70 -5.11
C MET A 290 26.75 22.15 -4.11
N ILE A 291 26.87 22.73 -2.94
CA ILE A 291 27.73 22.24 -1.85
C ILE A 291 27.37 20.80 -1.45
N LEU A 292 26.09 20.44 -1.49
CA LEU A 292 25.62 19.11 -1.11
C LEU A 292 25.88 18.02 -2.18
N LYS A 293 26.19 18.43 -3.41
CA LYS A 293 26.25 17.53 -4.58
C LYS A 293 27.28 16.40 -4.44
N GLU A 294 28.48 16.72 -4.01
CA GLU A 294 29.56 15.74 -3.87
C GLU A 294 29.21 14.70 -2.81
N GLN A 295 28.77 15.15 -1.65
CA GLN A 295 28.35 14.29 -0.54
C GLN A 295 27.22 13.34 -0.93
N VAL A 296 26.18 13.87 -1.63
CA VAL A 296 25.04 13.09 -2.10
C VAL A 296 25.45 12.06 -3.15
N SER A 297 26.31 12.46 -4.09
CA SER A 297 26.81 11.58 -5.16
C SER A 297 27.60 10.39 -4.60
N ASP A 298 28.46 10.62 -3.63
CA ASP A 298 29.23 9.57 -2.98
C ASP A 298 28.33 8.62 -2.17
N ALA A 299 27.40 9.15 -1.40
CA ALA A 299 26.44 8.34 -0.66
C ALA A 299 25.57 7.46 -1.58
N LYS A 300 25.15 8.00 -2.72
CA LYS A 300 24.35 7.28 -3.72
C LYS A 300 25.16 6.19 -4.41
N ARG A 301 26.43 6.45 -4.73
CA ARG A 301 27.34 5.45 -5.30
C ARG A 301 27.53 4.26 -4.37
N ILE A 302 27.73 4.50 -3.08
CA ILE A 302 27.82 3.45 -2.06
C ILE A 302 26.51 2.66 -1.94
N ALA A 303 25.36 3.34 -1.98
CA ALA A 303 24.05 2.72 -1.95
C ALA A 303 23.81 1.78 -3.14
N LEU A 304 24.15 2.22 -4.36
CA LEU A 304 24.05 1.41 -5.57
C LEU A 304 24.93 0.15 -5.52
N THR A 305 26.14 0.23 -4.99
CA THR A 305 27.01 -0.93 -4.80
C THR A 305 26.37 -1.93 -3.84
N LYS A 306 25.87 -1.49 -2.68
CA LYS A 306 25.16 -2.34 -1.71
C LYS A 306 23.91 -3.01 -2.30
N MET A 307 23.19 -2.34 -3.20
CA MET A 307 22.04 -2.92 -3.88
C MET A 307 22.44 -4.03 -4.86
N LYS A 308 23.53 -3.85 -5.61
CA LYS A 308 24.06 -4.87 -6.53
C LYS A 308 24.52 -6.12 -5.78
N ASP A 309 25.26 -5.96 -4.69
CA ASP A 309 25.76 -7.08 -3.87
C ASP A 309 24.61 -7.90 -3.28
N SER A 310 23.57 -7.24 -2.78
CA SER A 310 22.39 -7.94 -2.23
C SER A 310 21.52 -8.62 -3.30
N GLY A 311 21.56 -8.18 -4.55
CA GLY A 311 20.90 -8.82 -5.71
C GLY A 311 21.64 -10.07 -6.20
N GLY A 312 22.97 -10.10 -6.10
CA GLY A 312 23.81 -11.23 -6.48
C GLY A 312 23.63 -12.48 -5.60
N HIS A 313 23.45 -12.31 -4.31
CA HIS A 313 23.17 -13.41 -3.37
C HIS A 313 21.84 -14.13 -3.62
N LYS A 314 20.80 -13.42 -4.07
CA LYS A 314 19.52 -14.05 -4.43
C LYS A 314 19.59 -14.89 -5.70
N LYS A 315 20.44 -14.54 -6.68
CA LYS A 315 20.67 -15.35 -7.88
C LYS A 315 21.51 -16.59 -7.59
N ARG A 316 22.51 -16.52 -6.70
CA ARG A 316 23.32 -17.68 -6.30
C ARG A 316 22.56 -18.71 -5.48
N ARG A 317 21.63 -18.31 -4.59
CA ARG A 317 20.77 -19.24 -3.85
C ARG A 317 19.75 -19.98 -4.74
N LYS A 318 19.25 -19.36 -5.83
CA LYS A 318 18.35 -20.05 -6.79
C LYS A 318 19.05 -21.02 -7.71
N VAL A 319 20.37 -20.89 -7.92
CA VAL A 319 21.17 -21.82 -8.75
C VAL A 319 21.72 -22.98 -7.90
N GLY A 320 21.79 -22.85 -6.57
CA GLY A 320 22.28 -23.90 -5.67
C GLY A 320 21.21 -24.87 -5.15
N ASP A 321 19.92 -24.51 -5.27
CA ASP A 321 18.81 -25.40 -4.82
C ASP A 321 18.26 -26.31 -5.95
N ASP A 322 18.71 -26.13 -7.20
CA ASP A 322 18.27 -26.96 -8.35
C ASP A 322 19.26 -28.08 -8.72
N ASP A 323 20.43 -28.19 -8.06
CA ASP A 323 21.47 -29.19 -8.38
C ASP A 323 21.52 -30.41 -7.42
N ASP A 324 20.67 -30.47 -6.39
CA ASP A 324 20.69 -31.56 -5.39
C ASP A 324 19.52 -32.59 -5.54
N GLU A 325 18.77 -32.61 -6.63
CA GLU A 325 17.68 -33.59 -6.86
C GLU A 325 17.89 -34.52 -8.09
N VAL A 326 19.11 -34.76 -8.51
CA VAL A 326 19.37 -35.78 -9.60
C VAL A 326 20.57 -36.67 -9.27
N GLU A 327 20.57 -37.35 -8.12
CA GLU A 327 21.39 -38.53 -7.89
C GLU A 327 20.74 -39.43 -6.82
N ASP A 328 19.67 -40.16 -7.16
CA ASP A 328 19.29 -41.39 -6.46
C ASP A 328 18.20 -42.17 -7.19
N HIS A 329 18.43 -42.61 -8.43
CA HIS A 329 17.70 -43.73 -9.04
C HIS A 329 18.46 -44.36 -10.20
N ALA A 330 19.65 -44.91 -9.91
CA ALA A 330 20.33 -45.81 -10.86
C ALA A 330 21.06 -46.97 -10.16
N HIS A 331 20.34 -47.78 -9.40
CA HIS A 331 20.80 -49.14 -9.10
C HIS A 331 19.59 -50.05 -8.80
N SER A 332 19.03 -50.68 -9.80
CA SER A 332 18.44 -52.02 -9.73
C SER A 332 17.76 -52.37 -11.05
N LYS A 333 18.46 -53.05 -11.91
CA LYS A 333 17.96 -54.20 -12.70
C LYS A 333 19.02 -54.62 -13.72
N ARG A 334 19.98 -55.41 -13.21
CA ARG A 334 20.66 -56.44 -14.01
C ARG A 334 19.95 -57.77 -13.76
N SER A 335 19.65 -58.43 -14.81
CA SER A 335 19.54 -59.86 -15.09
C SER A 335 18.21 -60.25 -15.75
N LYS A 336 18.24 -60.53 -17.03
CA LYS A 336 18.17 -61.86 -17.56
C LYS A 336 18.15 -61.85 -19.10
N SER A 337 19.22 -62.41 -19.63
CA SER A 337 19.35 -62.92 -20.98
C SER A 337 18.27 -63.96 -21.26
N PHE A 338 17.82 -64.10 -22.48
CA PHE A 338 17.94 -65.39 -23.19
C PHE A 338 17.54 -65.26 -24.68
N LYS A 339 18.44 -65.75 -25.51
CA LYS A 339 18.43 -66.21 -26.85
C LYS A 339 17.11 -66.71 -27.47
N LYS A 340 16.95 -66.49 -28.77
CA LYS A 340 16.85 -67.40 -29.91
C LYS A 340 16.24 -66.66 -31.09
N SER A 341 16.87 -66.49 -32.23
CA SER A 341 17.21 -67.47 -33.25
C SER A 341 16.06 -67.80 -34.22
N ASN A 342 16.33 -67.43 -35.46
CA ASN A 342 15.89 -68.08 -36.72
C ASN A 342 14.38 -68.16 -37.01
N ARG A 343 13.92 -67.53 -37.98
CA ARG A 343 13.81 -67.85 -39.42
C ARG A 343 13.31 -66.63 -40.18
#